data_9d63abd93e2c600d75e79cc2b8bc1289
#
_entry.id   9d63abd93e2c600d75e79cc2b8bc1289
#
_cell.length_a   1.000
_cell.length_b   1.000
_cell.length_c   1.000
_cell.angle_alpha   90.00
_cell.angle_beta   90.00
_cell.angle_gamma   90.00
#
_symmetry.space_group_name_H-M   'P 1'
#
loop_
_entity.id
_entity.type
_entity.pdbx_description
1 polymer ?
#
loop_
_entity_poly.entity_id
_entity_poly.type
_entity_poly.pdbx_seq_one_letter_code
_entity_poly.pdbx_strand_id
1 'polypeptide(L)'
;MKMPKRFKVFLSALALLFLFCAFQIVQINREIPNQVREVQKSLPYTLNIDGTEVTVTDYAFGTKELDGIAYHTCTIFLQVKTGDVMPDPKAPLFPFAMVENDYIFPDIQGYSENLRDPETRALVLEPNNTVKGSIMFLLSAAQKADSVRPALVMKPRAYLELYDREWNTGNLYLEFIPLEAKRVQS
;
A
#
# COMPACT_ATOMS: atom_id res chain seq x y z
N MET A 1 4.49 60.75 12.34
CA MET A 1 3.27 60.58 11.53
C MET A 1 2.34 59.64 12.30
N LYS A 2 1.18 60.09 12.86
CA LYS A 2 0.25 59.25 13.64
C LYS A 2 -0.59 58.44 12.65
N MET A 3 -0.50 57.15 12.72
CA MET A 3 -1.34 56.24 11.93
C MET A 3 -2.83 56.47 12.18
N PRO A 4 -3.67 56.56 11.14
CA PRO A 4 -5.11 56.73 11.29
C PRO A 4 -5.73 55.55 12.00
N LYS A 5 -6.75 55.78 12.86
CA LYS A 5 -7.41 54.76 13.67
C LYS A 5 -7.88 53.55 12.83
N ARG A 6 -8.41 53.78 11.62
CA ARG A 6 -8.87 52.72 10.71
C ARG A 6 -7.74 51.79 10.27
N PHE A 7 -6.52 52.32 10.08
CA PHE A 7 -5.37 51.49 9.69
C PHE A 7 -4.88 50.62 10.85
N LYS A 8 -4.97 51.12 12.11
CA LYS A 8 -4.64 50.29 13.29
C LYS A 8 -5.62 49.11 13.43
N VAL A 9 -6.93 49.35 13.23
CA VAL A 9 -7.96 48.31 13.29
C VAL A 9 -7.72 47.26 12.19
N PHE A 10 -7.43 47.70 10.99
CA PHE A 10 -7.09 46.78 9.87
C PHE A 10 -5.86 45.93 10.19
N LEU A 11 -4.79 46.52 10.71
CA LEU A 11 -3.57 45.83 11.07
C LEU A 11 -3.81 44.79 12.18
N SER A 12 -4.64 45.13 13.18
CA SER A 12 -5.02 44.22 14.25
C SER A 12 -5.86 43.05 13.75
N ALA A 13 -6.79 43.28 12.83
CA ALA A 13 -7.60 42.24 12.22
C ALA A 13 -6.72 41.29 11.36
N LEU A 14 -5.77 41.84 10.64
CA LEU A 14 -4.81 41.05 9.85
C LEU A 14 -3.92 40.18 10.75
N ALA A 15 -3.42 40.73 11.84
CA ALA A 15 -2.61 39.98 12.82
C ALA A 15 -3.40 38.83 13.46
N LEU A 16 -4.68 39.07 13.83
CA LEU A 16 -5.55 38.03 14.36
C LEU A 16 -5.82 36.93 13.34
N LEU A 17 -6.00 37.28 12.06
CA LEU A 17 -6.17 36.31 10.99
C LEU A 17 -4.91 35.45 10.83
N PHE A 18 -3.73 36.05 10.84
CA PHE A 18 -2.46 35.30 10.79
C PHE A 18 -2.28 34.36 11.97
N LEU A 19 -2.60 34.81 13.18
CA LEU A 19 -2.55 33.94 14.38
C LEU A 19 -3.54 32.79 14.28
N PHE A 20 -4.73 33.04 13.77
CA PHE A 20 -5.73 31.98 13.55
C PHE A 20 -5.25 30.96 12.52
N CYS A 21 -4.73 31.42 11.37
CA CYS A 21 -4.17 30.53 10.35
C CYS A 21 -2.98 29.70 10.89
N ALA A 22 -2.06 30.35 11.62
CA ALA A 22 -0.94 29.66 12.25
C ALA A 22 -1.40 28.59 13.25
N PHE A 23 -2.43 28.90 14.06
CA PHE A 23 -3.01 27.94 14.98
C PHE A 23 -3.64 26.75 14.26
N GLN A 24 -4.39 27.00 13.18
CA GLN A 24 -4.98 25.93 12.35
C GLN A 24 -3.89 25.03 11.72
N ILE A 25 -2.83 25.63 11.20
CA ILE A 25 -1.70 24.88 10.63
C ILE A 25 -1.03 23.99 11.70
N VAL A 26 -0.84 24.52 12.90
CA VAL A 26 -0.26 23.74 14.02
C VAL A 26 -1.18 22.60 14.43
N GLN A 27 -2.50 22.84 14.47
CA GLN A 27 -3.48 21.79 14.80
C GLN A 27 -3.46 20.68 13.74
N ILE A 28 -3.57 21.03 12.46
CA ILE A 28 -3.54 20.07 11.35
C ILE A 28 -2.24 19.27 11.37
N ASN A 29 -1.09 19.93 11.56
CA ASN A 29 0.20 19.25 11.59
C ASN A 29 0.38 18.32 12.81
N ARG A 30 -0.35 18.56 13.91
CA ARG A 30 -0.33 17.65 15.07
C ARG A 30 -1.08 16.34 14.81
N GLU A 31 -2.06 16.38 13.92
CA GLU A 31 -2.86 15.20 13.55
C GLU A 31 -2.20 14.35 12.47
N ILE A 32 -1.17 14.89 11.79
CA ILE A 32 -0.41 14.17 10.75
C ILE A 32 0.82 13.54 11.40
N PRO A 33 1.02 12.23 11.25
CA PRO A 33 2.24 11.57 11.69
C PRO A 33 3.48 12.23 11.09
N ASN A 34 4.45 12.56 11.92
CA ASN A 34 5.69 13.22 11.50
C ASN A 34 6.89 12.24 11.41
N GLN A 35 6.68 11.00 11.79
CA GLN A 35 7.67 9.93 11.71
C GLN A 35 7.08 8.73 10.96
N VAL A 36 7.92 8.07 10.16
CA VAL A 36 7.57 6.82 9.50
C VAL A 36 8.27 5.69 10.25
N ARG A 37 7.48 4.74 10.76
CA ARG A 37 7.99 3.52 11.36
C ARG A 37 7.89 2.38 10.35
N GLU A 38 8.96 2.13 9.67
CA GLU A 38 9.07 1.03 8.71
C GLU A 38 9.42 -0.27 9.42
N VAL A 39 8.67 -1.32 9.12
CA VAL A 39 8.90 -2.67 9.65
C VAL A 39 9.09 -3.63 8.49
N GLN A 40 10.34 -4.06 8.32
CA GLN A 40 10.68 -5.06 7.32
C GLN A 40 10.20 -6.44 7.77
N LYS A 41 9.54 -7.14 6.85
CA LYS A 41 9.10 -8.54 6.99
C LYS A 41 9.89 -9.42 6.03
N SER A 42 9.90 -10.72 6.33
CA SER A 42 10.51 -11.76 5.48
C SER A 42 9.46 -12.76 5.02
N LEU A 43 9.76 -13.47 3.95
CA LEU A 43 8.92 -14.58 3.47
C LEU A 43 9.23 -15.87 4.24
N PRO A 44 8.25 -16.75 4.48
CA PRO A 44 6.82 -16.53 4.20
C PRO A 44 6.19 -15.53 5.18
N TYR A 45 5.19 -14.76 4.72
CA TYR A 45 4.51 -13.76 5.54
C TYR A 45 3.00 -13.95 5.49
N THR A 46 2.36 -14.14 6.64
CA THR A 46 0.93 -14.42 6.76
C THR A 46 0.19 -13.23 7.35
N LEU A 47 -0.93 -12.88 6.73
CA LEU A 47 -1.92 -11.91 7.17
C LEU A 47 -3.23 -12.63 7.48
N ASN A 48 -3.97 -12.15 8.47
CA ASN A 48 -5.35 -12.55 8.69
C ASN A 48 -6.26 -11.36 8.33
N ILE A 49 -7.14 -11.57 7.37
CA ILE A 49 -8.05 -10.54 6.85
C ILE A 49 -9.47 -11.09 6.92
N ASP A 50 -10.25 -10.57 7.86
CA ASP A 50 -11.65 -10.95 8.06
C ASP A 50 -11.82 -12.50 8.18
N GLY A 51 -10.93 -13.17 8.94
CA GLY A 51 -10.94 -14.61 9.14
C GLY A 51 -10.34 -15.46 8.02
N THR A 52 -9.79 -14.83 6.99
CA THR A 52 -9.06 -15.49 5.91
C THR A 52 -7.56 -15.29 6.09
N GLU A 53 -6.81 -16.38 6.14
CA GLU A 53 -5.35 -16.34 6.19
C GLU A 53 -4.78 -16.21 4.76
N VAL A 54 -4.04 -15.15 4.50
CA VAL A 54 -3.33 -14.91 3.24
C VAL A 54 -1.84 -14.95 3.50
N THR A 55 -1.16 -15.95 2.98
CA THR A 55 0.29 -16.14 3.12
C THR A 55 0.99 -15.81 1.82
N VAL A 56 1.87 -14.83 1.84
CA VAL A 56 2.84 -14.57 0.77
C VAL A 56 3.95 -15.60 0.91
N THR A 57 4.11 -16.46 -0.08
CA THR A 57 5.05 -17.59 -0.03
C THR A 57 6.34 -17.34 -0.79
N ASP A 58 6.26 -16.69 -1.95
CA ASP A 58 7.41 -16.40 -2.82
C ASP A 58 7.05 -15.29 -3.81
N TYR A 59 7.99 -14.89 -4.64
CA TYR A 59 7.79 -13.94 -5.75
C TYR A 59 8.70 -14.27 -6.92
N ALA A 60 8.32 -13.81 -8.12
CA ALA A 60 9.14 -13.91 -9.32
C ALA A 60 9.04 -12.63 -10.16
N PHE A 61 10.16 -12.23 -10.74
CA PHE A 61 10.20 -11.18 -11.74
C PHE A 61 10.11 -11.77 -13.14
N GLY A 62 9.46 -11.04 -14.03
CA GLY A 62 9.29 -11.42 -15.43
C GLY A 62 9.07 -10.21 -16.31
N THR A 63 8.68 -10.48 -17.55
CA THR A 63 8.30 -9.46 -18.52
C THR A 63 6.95 -9.81 -19.14
N LYS A 64 6.16 -8.80 -19.48
CA LYS A 64 4.89 -8.95 -20.20
C LYS A 64 4.80 -7.85 -21.26
N GLU A 65 4.44 -8.24 -22.46
CA GLU A 65 4.17 -7.29 -23.52
C GLU A 65 2.68 -6.89 -23.50
N LEU A 66 2.42 -5.58 -23.50
CA LEU A 66 1.09 -5.00 -23.61
C LEU A 66 1.13 -3.88 -24.65
N ASP A 67 0.29 -3.97 -25.66
CA ASP A 67 0.21 -2.97 -26.74
C ASP A 67 1.56 -2.65 -27.41
N GLY A 68 2.40 -3.68 -27.58
CA GLY A 68 3.75 -3.54 -28.17
C GLY A 68 4.80 -2.94 -27.25
N ILE A 69 4.47 -2.73 -25.97
CA ILE A 69 5.39 -2.23 -24.95
C ILE A 69 5.73 -3.34 -23.97
N ALA A 70 7.03 -3.58 -23.77
CA ALA A 70 7.51 -4.53 -22.78
C ALA A 70 7.53 -3.89 -21.38
N TYR A 71 6.80 -4.49 -20.45
CA TYR A 71 6.79 -4.13 -19.04
C TYR A 71 7.49 -5.18 -18.21
N HIS A 72 8.20 -4.76 -17.18
CA HIS A 72 8.61 -5.67 -16.13
C HIS A 72 7.38 -6.05 -15.28
N THR A 73 7.37 -7.26 -14.77
CA THR A 73 6.31 -7.75 -13.88
C THR A 73 6.91 -8.29 -12.61
N CYS A 74 6.16 -8.19 -11.52
CA CYS A 74 6.41 -8.92 -10.30
C CYS A 74 5.17 -9.75 -9.98
N THR A 75 5.35 -11.07 -9.96
CA THR A 75 4.32 -12.03 -9.56
C THR A 75 4.56 -12.45 -8.13
N ILE A 76 3.58 -12.26 -7.27
CA ILE A 76 3.58 -12.67 -5.86
C ILE A 76 2.78 -13.96 -5.74
N PHE A 77 3.39 -15.00 -5.23
CA PHE A 77 2.73 -16.28 -4.97
C PHE A 77 2.11 -16.30 -3.60
N LEU A 78 0.86 -16.75 -3.55
CA LEU A 78 0.03 -16.73 -2.37
C LEU A 78 -0.51 -18.11 -2.04
N GLN A 79 -0.69 -18.37 -0.76
CA GLN A 79 -1.56 -19.40 -0.25
C GLN A 79 -2.67 -18.72 0.54
N VAL A 80 -3.93 -19.00 0.18
CA VAL A 80 -5.12 -18.46 0.83
C VAL A 80 -5.86 -19.59 1.52
N LYS A 81 -6.06 -19.48 2.83
CA LYS A 81 -6.81 -20.41 3.63
C LYS A 81 -8.05 -19.71 4.18
N THR A 82 -9.21 -20.17 3.77
CA THR A 82 -10.50 -19.67 4.21
C THR A 82 -10.97 -20.37 5.46
N GLY A 83 -11.73 -19.66 6.30
CA GLY A 83 -12.48 -20.21 7.42
C GLY A 83 -13.89 -20.66 7.04
N ASP A 84 -14.73 -20.86 8.05
CA ASP A 84 -16.16 -21.21 7.87
C ASP A 84 -16.94 -20.07 7.21
N VAL A 85 -16.57 -18.83 7.52
CA VAL A 85 -17.23 -17.63 6.98
C VAL A 85 -16.42 -17.13 5.79
N MET A 86 -17.08 -17.05 4.64
CA MET A 86 -16.46 -16.54 3.44
C MET A 86 -16.36 -15.03 3.47
N PRO A 87 -15.23 -14.46 3.01
CA PRO A 87 -15.13 -13.02 2.79
C PRO A 87 -16.13 -12.57 1.71
N ASP A 88 -16.56 -11.31 1.78
CA ASP A 88 -17.36 -10.72 0.70
C ASP A 88 -16.63 -10.94 -0.64
N PRO A 89 -17.29 -11.48 -1.68
CA PRO A 89 -16.69 -11.69 -3.00
C PRO A 89 -16.03 -10.44 -3.61
N LYS A 90 -16.51 -9.25 -3.21
CA LYS A 90 -15.96 -7.96 -3.63
C LYS A 90 -14.90 -7.40 -2.67
N ALA A 91 -14.68 -8.06 -1.52
CA ALA A 91 -13.72 -7.56 -0.54
C ALA A 91 -12.31 -7.44 -1.12
N PRO A 92 -11.55 -6.41 -0.76
CA PRO A 92 -10.14 -6.28 -1.12
C PRO A 92 -9.30 -7.22 -0.25
N LEU A 93 -9.40 -8.53 -0.51
CA LEU A 93 -8.71 -9.58 0.25
C LEU A 93 -7.17 -9.49 0.14
N PHE A 94 -6.68 -8.83 -0.89
CA PHE A 94 -5.25 -8.70 -1.14
C PHE A 94 -4.79 -7.26 -0.91
N PRO A 95 -4.53 -6.84 0.35
CA PRO A 95 -4.18 -5.47 0.69
C PRO A 95 -2.71 -5.20 0.43
N PHE A 96 -2.26 -5.45 -0.79
CA PHE A 96 -0.89 -5.24 -1.21
C PHE A 96 -0.76 -4.06 -2.16
N ALA A 97 0.38 -3.40 -2.12
CA ALA A 97 0.83 -2.44 -3.10
C ALA A 97 2.30 -2.72 -3.43
N MET A 98 2.72 -2.39 -4.64
CA MET A 98 4.12 -2.45 -5.03
C MET A 98 4.71 -1.04 -4.95
N VAL A 99 5.91 -0.93 -4.40
CA VAL A 99 6.68 0.31 -4.39
C VAL A 99 7.96 0.09 -5.18
N GLU A 100 8.24 0.97 -6.10
CA GLU A 100 9.46 0.99 -6.89
C GLU A 100 10.03 2.41 -6.84
N ASN A 101 11.26 2.60 -6.30
CA ASN A 101 11.95 3.90 -6.27
C ASN A 101 11.09 5.07 -5.77
N ASP A 102 10.45 4.95 -4.63
CA ASP A 102 9.55 5.93 -4.01
C ASP A 102 8.19 6.13 -4.72
N TYR A 103 7.90 5.39 -5.79
CA TYR A 103 6.60 5.38 -6.44
C TYR A 103 5.76 4.20 -5.97
N ILE A 104 4.51 4.47 -5.61
CA ILE A 104 3.54 3.44 -5.25
C ILE A 104 2.75 3.07 -6.51
N PHE A 105 2.79 1.78 -6.87
CA PHE A 105 1.93 1.22 -7.91
C PHE A 105 0.65 0.71 -7.24
N PRO A 106 -0.48 1.40 -7.41
CA PRO A 106 -1.63 1.21 -6.53
C PRO A 106 -2.30 -0.14 -6.70
N ASP A 107 -2.28 -0.74 -7.90
CA ASP A 107 -3.20 -1.83 -8.20
C ASP A 107 -2.55 -3.11 -8.70
N ILE A 108 -3.13 -4.22 -8.22
CA ILE A 108 -2.88 -5.55 -8.76
C ILE A 108 -3.47 -5.60 -10.18
N GLN A 109 -2.63 -5.90 -11.16
CA GLN A 109 -3.01 -5.94 -12.58
C GLN A 109 -3.53 -7.31 -13.02
N GLY A 110 -3.24 -8.36 -12.27
CA GLY A 110 -3.69 -9.70 -12.60
C GLY A 110 -3.82 -10.59 -11.37
N TYR A 111 -4.72 -11.56 -11.48
CA TYR A 111 -4.95 -12.60 -10.50
C TYR A 111 -4.93 -13.95 -11.22
N SER A 112 -4.47 -15.00 -10.55
CA SER A 112 -4.69 -16.36 -11.04
C SER A 112 -6.18 -16.73 -10.95
N GLU A 113 -6.66 -17.54 -11.89
CA GLU A 113 -8.09 -17.92 -12.01
C GLU A 113 -8.62 -18.66 -10.78
N ASN A 114 -7.76 -19.34 -10.04
CA ASN A 114 -8.13 -20.00 -8.78
C ASN A 114 -8.24 -19.06 -7.58
N LEU A 115 -7.96 -17.76 -7.75
CA LEU A 115 -8.22 -16.72 -6.73
C LEU A 115 -9.38 -15.80 -7.13
N ARG A 116 -9.43 -15.41 -8.41
CA ARG A 116 -10.50 -14.55 -8.94
C ARG A 116 -10.89 -14.99 -10.33
N ASP A 117 -12.18 -14.97 -10.55
CA ASP A 117 -12.75 -15.14 -11.88
C ASP A 117 -12.28 -14.02 -12.82
N PRO A 118 -11.77 -14.35 -14.00
CA PRO A 118 -11.19 -13.35 -14.92
C PRO A 118 -12.21 -12.38 -15.51
N GLU A 119 -13.48 -12.78 -15.61
CA GLU A 119 -14.55 -11.96 -16.20
C GLU A 119 -15.24 -11.10 -15.13
N THR A 120 -15.68 -11.72 -14.05
CA THR A 120 -16.46 -11.06 -13.00
C THR A 120 -15.61 -10.39 -11.94
N ARG A 121 -14.31 -10.73 -11.85
CA ARG A 121 -13.37 -10.30 -10.79
C ARG A 121 -13.79 -10.73 -9.39
N ALA A 122 -14.78 -11.58 -9.27
CA ALA A 122 -15.22 -12.13 -7.98
C ALA A 122 -14.19 -13.15 -7.45
N LEU A 123 -14.12 -13.27 -6.11
CA LEU A 123 -13.33 -14.33 -5.48
C LEU A 123 -13.98 -15.69 -5.79
N VAL A 124 -13.14 -16.68 -6.15
CA VAL A 124 -13.56 -18.07 -6.43
C VAL A 124 -13.13 -19.03 -5.32
N LEU A 125 -13.12 -18.52 -4.08
CA LEU A 125 -12.72 -19.29 -2.89
C LEU A 125 -13.91 -20.08 -2.34
N GLU A 126 -13.63 -21.21 -1.72
CA GLU A 126 -14.63 -22.04 -1.02
C GLU A 126 -14.36 -22.02 0.49
N PRO A 127 -15.40 -22.24 1.34
CA PRO A 127 -15.21 -22.33 2.79
C PRO A 127 -14.28 -23.49 3.19
N ASN A 128 -13.52 -23.30 4.27
CA ASN A 128 -12.62 -24.30 4.82
C ASN A 128 -11.63 -24.90 3.80
N ASN A 129 -11.24 -24.11 2.81
CA ASN A 129 -10.35 -24.55 1.75
C ASN A 129 -9.01 -23.82 1.79
N THR A 130 -8.01 -24.45 1.18
CA THR A 130 -6.69 -23.86 0.99
C THR A 130 -6.37 -23.83 -0.50
N VAL A 131 -6.23 -22.62 -1.05
CA VAL A 131 -5.96 -22.40 -2.47
C VAL A 131 -4.58 -21.75 -2.62
N LYS A 132 -3.80 -22.22 -3.58
CA LYS A 132 -2.56 -21.56 -4.01
C LYS A 132 -2.85 -20.76 -5.28
N GLY A 133 -2.37 -19.55 -5.32
CA GLY A 133 -2.55 -18.69 -6.48
C GLY A 133 -1.51 -17.59 -6.55
N SER A 134 -1.72 -16.63 -7.41
CA SER A 134 -0.80 -15.51 -7.59
C SER A 134 -1.52 -14.21 -7.92
N ILE A 135 -0.85 -13.12 -7.59
CA ILE A 135 -1.21 -11.77 -8.02
C ILE A 135 -0.02 -11.19 -8.79
N MET A 136 -0.29 -10.37 -9.78
CA MET A 136 0.73 -9.78 -10.63
C MET A 136 0.66 -8.26 -10.61
N PHE A 137 1.81 -7.64 -10.48
CA PHE A 137 2.02 -6.20 -10.62
C PHE A 137 2.78 -5.91 -11.91
N LEU A 138 2.39 -4.85 -12.61
CA LEU A 138 3.21 -4.27 -13.67
C LEU A 138 4.14 -3.24 -13.04
N LEU A 139 5.42 -3.43 -13.27
CA LEU A 139 6.46 -2.47 -12.90
C LEU A 139 6.68 -1.50 -14.06
N SER A 140 7.44 -0.43 -13.83
CA SER A 140 7.74 0.55 -14.88
C SER A 140 8.38 -0.10 -16.11
N ALA A 141 8.18 0.52 -17.28
CA ALA A 141 8.74 0.03 -18.52
C ALA A 141 10.27 -0.11 -18.44
N ALA A 142 10.78 -1.16 -19.06
CA ALA A 142 12.11 -1.78 -18.94
C ALA A 142 13.37 -0.90 -19.04
N GLN A 143 13.28 0.42 -19.00
CA GLN A 143 14.43 1.29 -19.33
C GLN A 143 15.50 1.45 -18.24
N LYS A 144 15.29 1.00 -16.98
CA LYS A 144 16.28 1.17 -15.89
C LYS A 144 16.23 0.04 -14.84
N ALA A 145 16.30 -1.20 -15.26
CA ALA A 145 16.21 -2.38 -14.37
C ALA A 145 17.31 -2.47 -13.29
N ASP A 146 18.47 -1.85 -13.49
CA ASP A 146 19.64 -2.07 -12.63
C ASP A 146 19.64 -1.30 -11.30
N SER A 147 18.73 -0.36 -11.11
CA SER A 147 18.67 0.48 -9.90
C SER A 147 17.42 0.29 -9.04
N VAL A 148 16.50 -0.56 -9.46
CA VAL A 148 15.18 -0.70 -8.82
C VAL A 148 15.22 -1.75 -7.72
N ARG A 149 14.86 -1.34 -6.50
CA ARG A 149 14.63 -2.26 -5.37
C ARG A 149 13.14 -2.27 -5.05
N PRO A 150 12.33 -3.06 -5.75
CA PRO A 150 10.92 -3.12 -5.47
C PRO A 150 10.66 -3.70 -4.08
N ALA A 151 9.62 -3.20 -3.44
CA ALA A 151 9.14 -3.72 -2.17
C ALA A 151 7.62 -3.97 -2.25
N LEU A 152 7.19 -5.10 -1.69
CA LEU A 152 5.79 -5.37 -1.48
C LEU A 152 5.37 -4.71 -0.16
N VAL A 153 4.48 -3.73 -0.25
CA VAL A 153 3.97 -2.98 0.89
C VAL A 153 2.58 -3.50 1.25
N MET A 154 2.34 -3.70 2.55
CA MET A 154 1.03 -4.05 3.08
C MET A 154 0.23 -2.77 3.31
N LYS A 155 -0.99 -2.71 2.73
CA LYS A 155 -1.91 -1.58 2.96
C LYS A 155 -2.42 -1.62 4.42
N PRO A 156 -2.74 -0.48 5.04
CA PRO A 156 -3.15 -0.40 6.46
C PRO A 156 -4.25 -1.38 6.88
N ARG A 157 -5.15 -1.76 5.98
CA ARG A 157 -6.18 -2.76 6.26
C ARG A 157 -5.61 -4.11 6.76
N ALA A 158 -4.40 -4.47 6.36
CA ALA A 158 -3.75 -5.71 6.78
C ALA A 158 -3.37 -5.71 8.27
N TYR A 159 -3.27 -4.53 8.88
CA TYR A 159 -2.83 -4.34 10.27
C TYR A 159 -3.50 -3.12 10.92
N LEU A 160 -4.79 -2.93 10.68
CA LEU A 160 -5.53 -1.70 11.02
C LEU A 160 -5.39 -1.28 12.49
N GLU A 161 -5.53 -2.22 13.44
CA GLU A 161 -5.41 -1.90 14.87
C GLU A 161 -4.01 -1.37 15.24
N LEU A 162 -2.97 -1.96 14.63
CA LEU A 162 -1.60 -1.53 14.84
C LEU A 162 -1.35 -0.16 14.19
N TYR A 163 -1.87 0.03 12.97
CA TYR A 163 -1.79 1.29 12.25
C TYR A 163 -2.44 2.43 13.05
N ASP A 164 -3.67 2.24 13.55
CA ASP A 164 -4.39 3.23 14.32
C ASP A 164 -3.68 3.57 15.64
N ARG A 165 -3.11 2.54 16.30
CA ARG A 165 -2.33 2.76 17.53
C ARG A 165 -1.08 3.61 17.26
N GLU A 166 -0.32 3.30 16.23
CA GLU A 166 0.89 4.04 15.86
C GLU A 166 0.55 5.46 15.37
N TRP A 167 -0.54 5.61 14.59
CA TRP A 167 -1.04 6.92 14.17
C TRP A 167 -1.35 7.83 15.37
N ASN A 168 -2.02 7.31 16.38
CA ASN A 168 -2.34 8.06 17.60
C ASN A 168 -1.09 8.45 18.41
N THR A 169 0.05 7.83 18.17
CA THR A 169 1.35 8.20 18.77
C THR A 169 2.19 9.10 17.87
N GLY A 170 1.66 9.53 16.72
CA GLY A 170 2.35 10.40 15.76
C GLY A 170 3.26 9.65 14.78
N ASN A 171 3.10 8.33 14.63
CA ASN A 171 3.86 7.51 13.70
C ASN A 171 2.98 7.03 12.55
N LEU A 172 3.47 7.16 11.31
CA LEU A 172 2.95 6.41 10.18
C LEU A 172 3.59 5.01 10.18
N TYR A 173 2.79 3.99 10.42
CA TYR A 173 3.27 2.61 10.45
C TYR A 173 3.19 1.97 9.05
N LEU A 174 4.28 1.36 8.61
CA LEU A 174 4.39 0.72 7.31
C LEU A 174 5.07 -0.64 7.43
N GLU A 175 4.42 -1.70 6.98
CA GLU A 175 5.03 -3.02 6.81
C GLU A 175 5.37 -3.27 5.35
N PHE A 176 6.57 -3.81 5.10
CA PHE A 176 7.00 -4.14 3.74
C PHE A 176 7.92 -5.37 3.69
N ILE A 177 7.92 -6.00 2.54
CA ILE A 177 8.83 -7.09 2.19
C ILE A 177 9.73 -6.58 1.06
N PRO A 178 11.04 -6.42 1.28
CA PRO A 178 11.95 -6.06 0.20
C PRO A 178 12.04 -7.23 -0.79
N LEU A 179 11.95 -6.92 -2.08
CA LEU A 179 12.02 -7.90 -3.14
C LEU A 179 13.35 -7.72 -3.86
N GLU A 180 14.22 -8.71 -3.76
CA GLU A 180 15.48 -8.71 -4.47
C GLU A 180 15.30 -9.41 -5.82
N ALA A 181 15.75 -8.78 -6.91
CA ALA A 181 15.84 -9.45 -8.19
C ALA A 181 16.82 -10.63 -8.02
N LYS A 182 16.29 -11.84 -7.87
CA LYS A 182 17.12 -13.06 -7.96
C LYS A 182 17.75 -13.02 -9.35
N ARG A 183 19.06 -12.81 -9.45
CA ARG A 183 19.76 -12.93 -10.72
C ARG A 183 19.45 -14.31 -11.27
N VAL A 184 18.71 -14.36 -12.36
CA VAL A 184 18.57 -15.60 -13.12
C VAL A 184 20.00 -15.96 -13.53
N GLN A 185 20.57 -16.97 -12.88
CA GLN A 185 21.82 -17.56 -13.33
C GLN A 185 21.52 -18.18 -14.68
N SER A 186 21.98 -17.50 -15.72
CA SER A 186 22.00 -18.00 -17.10
C SER A 186 22.98 -19.16 -17.24
#